data_f91833fcf2ccd93add4f14eb346ae21b
#
_entry.id   f91833fcf2ccd93add4f14eb346ae21b
#
_cell.length_a   1.000
_cell.length_b   1.000
_cell.length_c   1.000
_cell.angle_alpha   90.00
_cell.angle_beta   90.00
_cell.angle_gamma   90.00
#
_symmetry.space_group_name_H-M   'P 1'
#
loop_
_entity.id
_entity.type
_entity.pdbx_description
1 polymer ?
#
loop_
_entity_poly.entity_id
_entity_poly.type
_entity_poly.pdbx_seq_one_letter_code
_entity_poly.pdbx_strand_id
1 'polypeptide(L)'
;LDADTLVRFRCLFGGGTAISLSHDEFRESVDIDFICSFVDGYRELRNAINGNDLGPLMAQSMPLLRQPRVDQYGIRCAFLVDEVAVKFEIVFEGRIELDPPMESERICGIWTLSPADRVATKLMANADRWADDAVMSRDLIDLAMSSADGQLDAQGVAKAERAYGRSIADAFAKAKTGLLERPGRLKRCMQALKMELPEKSLRQRIERLALP
;
A
#
# COMPACT_ATOMS: atom_id res chain seq x y z
N LEU A 1 -8.84 13.32 -8.71
CA LEU A 1 -8.75 12.09 -9.51
C LEU A 1 -10.12 11.72 -10.08
N ASP A 2 -10.15 11.04 -11.21
CA ASP A 2 -11.37 10.52 -11.85
C ASP A 2 -11.59 9.05 -11.42
N ALA A 3 -12.58 8.83 -10.54
CA ALA A 3 -12.86 7.52 -9.96
C ALA A 3 -13.35 6.50 -10.99
N ASP A 4 -14.13 6.94 -11.98
CA ASP A 4 -14.72 6.07 -13.01
C ASP A 4 -13.61 5.57 -13.96
N THR A 5 -12.69 6.44 -14.31
CA THR A 5 -11.52 6.06 -15.11
C THR A 5 -10.60 5.10 -14.35
N LEU A 6 -10.33 5.38 -13.08
CA LEU A 6 -9.50 4.49 -12.25
C LEU A 6 -10.09 3.08 -12.17
N VAL A 7 -11.39 2.96 -11.87
CA VAL A 7 -12.04 1.64 -11.77
C VAL A 7 -12.14 0.93 -13.12
N ARG A 8 -12.38 1.67 -14.20
CA ARG A 8 -12.39 1.11 -15.57
C ARG A 8 -11.06 0.42 -15.91
N PHE A 9 -9.95 0.99 -15.49
CA PHE A 9 -8.62 0.41 -15.68
C PHE A 9 -8.20 -0.53 -14.54
N ARG A 10 -9.11 -0.82 -13.60
CA ARG A 10 -8.86 -1.62 -12.40
C ARG A 10 -7.63 -1.14 -11.61
N CYS A 11 -7.46 0.18 -11.54
CA CYS A 11 -6.50 0.83 -10.67
C CYS A 11 -7.18 1.07 -9.32
N LEU A 12 -6.82 0.28 -8.32
CA LEU A 12 -7.43 0.32 -6.99
C LEU A 12 -6.51 1.03 -6.01
N PHE A 13 -7.08 1.92 -5.20
CA PHE A 13 -6.33 2.66 -4.18
C PHE A 13 -5.84 1.70 -3.11
N GLY A 14 -4.55 1.72 -2.84
CA GLY A 14 -3.86 0.81 -1.93
C GLY A 14 -2.76 1.51 -1.16
N GLY A 15 -1.68 0.78 -0.90
CA GLY A 15 -0.53 1.31 -0.18
C GLY A 15 -0.80 1.65 1.27
N GLY A 16 0.10 2.42 1.84
CA GLY A 16 0.04 2.79 3.26
C GLY A 16 -1.03 3.81 3.59
N THR A 17 -1.29 4.73 2.67
CA THR A 17 -2.27 5.81 2.88
C THR A 17 -3.69 5.26 2.91
N ALA A 18 -4.04 4.33 2.00
CA ALA A 18 -5.35 3.68 2.03
C ALA A 18 -5.59 2.93 3.34
N ILE A 19 -4.57 2.22 3.87
CA ILE A 19 -4.68 1.51 5.15
C ILE A 19 -4.80 2.51 6.30
N SER A 20 -3.99 3.55 6.34
CA SER A 20 -4.05 4.57 7.39
C SER A 20 -5.42 5.23 7.45
N LEU A 21 -5.96 5.69 6.31
CA LEU A 21 -7.28 6.29 6.21
C LEU A 21 -8.43 5.34 6.60
N SER A 22 -8.27 4.03 6.37
CA SER A 22 -9.28 3.03 6.75
C SER A 22 -9.26 2.69 8.25
N HIS A 23 -8.23 3.13 9.00
CA HIS A 23 -7.99 2.72 10.39
C HIS A 23 -7.58 3.93 11.26
N ASP A 24 -8.43 4.96 11.27
CA ASP A 24 -8.32 6.15 12.13
C ASP A 24 -6.99 6.91 12.00
N GLU A 25 -6.39 6.89 10.81
CA GLU A 25 -5.13 7.59 10.50
C GLU A 25 -4.03 7.36 11.54
N PHE A 26 -3.88 6.11 12.00
CA PHE A 26 -2.96 5.71 13.09
C PHE A 26 -1.49 6.11 12.87
N ARG A 27 -1.13 6.48 11.66
CA ARG A 27 0.20 7.00 11.29
C ARG A 27 0.12 7.99 10.13
N GLU A 28 1.13 8.84 10.02
CA GLU A 28 1.25 9.71 8.85
C GLU A 28 1.51 8.90 7.58
N SER A 29 0.78 9.20 6.52
CA SER A 29 1.02 8.69 5.17
C SER A 29 0.39 9.65 4.17
N VAL A 30 1.18 10.21 3.28
CA VAL A 30 0.74 11.24 2.33
C VAL A 30 0.83 10.81 0.87
N ASP A 31 1.51 9.69 0.60
CA ASP A 31 1.67 9.19 -0.77
C ASP A 31 0.36 8.56 -1.27
N ILE A 32 0.04 8.72 -2.53
CA ILE A 32 -1.16 8.17 -3.16
C ILE A 32 -0.73 7.01 -4.06
N ASP A 33 -0.98 5.79 -3.60
CA ASP A 33 -0.60 4.58 -4.30
C ASP A 33 -1.83 3.86 -4.86
N PHE A 34 -1.81 3.56 -6.14
CA PHE A 34 -2.75 2.66 -6.81
C PHE A 34 -2.06 1.39 -7.25
N ILE A 35 -2.79 0.29 -7.28
CA ILE A 35 -2.31 -1.00 -7.77
C ILE A 35 -3.22 -1.46 -8.89
N CYS A 36 -2.62 -1.90 -10.00
CA CYS A 36 -3.31 -2.41 -11.16
C CYS A 36 -2.71 -3.77 -11.55
N SER A 37 -3.53 -4.82 -11.66
CA SER A 37 -3.12 -6.13 -12.16
C SER A 37 -3.69 -6.45 -13.55
N PHE A 38 -4.48 -5.55 -14.11
CA PHE A 38 -5.14 -5.72 -15.41
C PHE A 38 -4.23 -5.26 -16.56
N VAL A 39 -3.59 -6.22 -17.23
CA VAL A 39 -2.56 -5.98 -18.27
C VAL A 39 -3.05 -5.07 -19.39
N ASP A 40 -4.23 -5.38 -19.97
CA ASP A 40 -4.77 -4.62 -21.10
C ASP A 40 -5.18 -3.21 -20.66
N GLY A 41 -5.82 -3.08 -19.52
CA GLY A 41 -6.18 -1.77 -18.96
C GLY A 41 -4.95 -0.93 -18.63
N TYR A 42 -3.90 -1.53 -18.07
CA TYR A 42 -2.66 -0.81 -17.82
C TYR A 42 -1.97 -0.35 -19.12
N ARG A 43 -2.01 -1.18 -20.17
CA ARG A 43 -1.49 -0.82 -21.51
C ARG A 43 -2.24 0.36 -22.10
N GLU A 44 -3.58 0.32 -22.04
CA GLU A 44 -4.42 1.43 -22.52
C GLU A 44 -4.15 2.72 -21.75
N LEU A 45 -4.05 2.61 -20.42
CA LEU A 45 -3.76 3.75 -19.55
C LEU A 45 -2.41 4.39 -19.89
N ARG A 46 -1.37 3.58 -20.09
CA ARG A 46 -0.05 4.07 -20.51
C ARG A 46 -0.10 4.85 -21.81
N ASN A 47 -0.90 4.39 -22.77
CA ASN A 47 -1.05 5.06 -24.05
C ASN A 47 -1.85 6.36 -23.97
N ALA A 48 -2.75 6.46 -22.99
CA ALA A 48 -3.55 7.65 -22.76
C ALA A 48 -2.81 8.78 -22.03
N ILE A 49 -1.71 8.45 -21.33
CA ILE A 49 -0.87 9.43 -20.63
C ILE A 49 0.26 9.87 -21.55
N ASN A 50 0.27 11.14 -21.92
CA ASN A 50 1.18 11.70 -22.92
C ASN A 50 2.49 12.28 -22.35
N GLY A 51 2.80 12.04 -21.08
CA GLY A 51 4.04 12.47 -20.42
C GLY A 51 4.02 13.88 -19.83
N ASN A 52 3.04 14.73 -20.17
CA ASN A 52 2.94 16.10 -19.64
C ASN A 52 1.94 16.21 -18.47
N ASP A 53 0.94 15.33 -18.46
CA ASP A 53 -0.07 15.26 -17.41
C ASP A 53 -0.55 13.81 -17.23
N LEU A 54 -1.45 13.57 -16.29
CA LEU A 54 -2.06 12.27 -16.06
C LEU A 54 -3.31 12.01 -16.94
N GLY A 55 -3.61 12.92 -17.87
CA GLY A 55 -4.68 12.76 -18.85
C GLY A 55 -6.01 12.37 -18.22
N PRO A 56 -6.60 11.24 -18.63
CA PRO A 56 -7.94 10.84 -18.20
C PRO A 56 -8.05 10.48 -16.71
N LEU A 57 -6.94 10.34 -15.99
CA LEU A 57 -6.97 10.05 -14.55
C LEU A 57 -7.37 11.25 -13.70
N MET A 58 -7.40 12.44 -14.28
CA MET A 58 -7.66 13.68 -13.56
C MET A 58 -9.04 14.23 -13.88
N ALA A 59 -9.90 14.35 -12.87
CA ALA A 59 -11.18 15.04 -12.99
C ALA A 59 -11.03 16.57 -13.18
N GLN A 60 -9.94 17.12 -12.67
CA GLN A 60 -9.52 18.51 -12.84
C GLN A 60 -8.01 18.63 -12.89
N SER A 61 -7.52 19.66 -13.58
CA SER A 61 -6.08 19.91 -13.65
C SER A 61 -5.52 20.26 -12.28
N MET A 62 -4.36 19.68 -11.96
CA MET A 62 -3.59 20.00 -10.75
C MET A 62 -2.13 20.27 -11.12
N PRO A 63 -1.45 21.20 -10.43
CA PRO A 63 -0.05 21.46 -10.68
C PRO A 63 0.81 20.24 -10.33
N LEU A 64 1.61 19.81 -11.28
CA LEU A 64 2.58 18.76 -11.09
C LEU A 64 3.91 19.36 -10.60
N LEU A 65 4.42 18.80 -9.50
CA LEU A 65 5.79 19.08 -9.05
C LEU A 65 6.82 18.30 -9.88
N ARG A 66 6.41 17.12 -10.37
CA ARG A 66 7.21 16.26 -11.25
C ARG A 66 6.33 15.65 -12.32
N GLN A 67 6.78 15.75 -13.57
CA GLN A 67 6.07 15.14 -14.70
C GLN A 67 5.93 13.63 -14.58
N PRO A 68 4.88 13.03 -15.18
CA PRO A 68 4.67 11.59 -15.16
C PRO A 68 5.82 10.85 -15.83
N ARG A 69 6.39 9.92 -15.09
CA ARG A 69 7.24 8.86 -15.64
C ARG A 69 6.38 7.62 -15.84
N VAL A 70 6.31 7.16 -17.07
CA VAL A 70 5.46 6.04 -17.48
C VAL A 70 6.35 4.93 -18.05
N ASP A 71 6.33 3.76 -17.44
CA ASP A 71 7.07 2.59 -17.88
C ASP A 71 6.25 1.29 -17.74
N GLN A 72 6.86 0.14 -17.96
CA GLN A 72 6.18 -1.15 -17.84
C GLN A 72 5.83 -1.56 -16.41
N TYR A 73 6.42 -0.90 -15.42
CA TYR A 73 6.26 -1.23 -14.00
C TYR A 73 5.28 -0.29 -13.27
N GLY A 74 5.03 0.89 -13.85
CA GLY A 74 4.13 1.84 -13.21
C GLY A 74 4.11 3.22 -13.85
N ILE A 75 3.25 4.06 -13.29
CA ILE A 75 3.11 5.49 -13.59
C ILE A 75 3.43 6.24 -12.31
N ARG A 76 4.35 7.19 -12.37
CA ARG A 76 4.83 7.91 -11.20
C ARG A 76 4.92 9.38 -11.47
N CYS A 77 4.37 10.20 -10.59
CA CYS A 77 4.55 11.66 -10.60
C CYS A 77 4.51 12.23 -9.17
N ALA A 78 4.54 13.52 -9.03
CA ALA A 78 4.29 14.18 -7.76
C ALA A 78 3.44 15.44 -7.99
N PHE A 79 2.47 15.65 -7.12
CA PHE A 79 1.65 16.85 -7.04
C PHE A 79 2.18 17.81 -5.99
N LEU A 80 1.87 19.07 -6.15
CA LEU A 80 2.00 20.07 -5.10
C LEU A 80 0.59 20.37 -4.57
N VAL A 81 0.32 19.98 -3.32
CA VAL A 81 -0.95 20.22 -2.66
C VAL A 81 -0.68 21.01 -1.38
N ASP A 82 -1.19 22.24 -1.28
CA ASP A 82 -0.99 23.12 -0.12
C ASP A 82 0.48 23.17 0.34
N GLU A 83 1.40 23.36 -0.63
CA GLU A 83 2.86 23.39 -0.44
C GLU A 83 3.49 22.05 -0.02
N VAL A 84 2.70 20.98 0.09
CA VAL A 84 3.19 19.63 0.38
C VAL A 84 3.38 18.83 -0.91
N ALA A 85 4.56 18.21 -1.04
CA ALA A 85 4.84 17.29 -2.14
C ALA A 85 4.16 15.94 -1.89
N VAL A 86 3.16 15.61 -2.69
CA VAL A 86 2.42 14.34 -2.63
C VAL A 86 2.86 13.47 -3.79
N LYS A 87 3.45 12.33 -3.52
CA LYS A 87 3.77 11.35 -4.56
C LYS A 87 2.49 10.63 -4.99
N PHE A 88 2.41 10.41 -6.29
CA PHE A 88 1.35 9.61 -6.91
C PHE A 88 1.99 8.48 -7.70
N GLU A 89 1.55 7.27 -7.43
CA GLU A 89 2.05 6.09 -8.11
C GLU A 89 0.90 5.14 -8.48
N ILE A 90 0.93 4.61 -9.71
CA ILE A 90 0.17 3.43 -10.10
C ILE A 90 1.20 2.33 -10.34
N VAL A 91 1.21 1.32 -9.49
CA VAL A 91 2.09 0.15 -9.64
C VAL A 91 1.37 -0.90 -10.49
N PHE A 92 2.03 -1.36 -11.55
CA PHE A 92 1.57 -2.54 -12.26
C PHE A 92 2.03 -3.81 -11.52
N GLU A 93 1.07 -4.53 -10.93
CA GLU A 93 1.32 -5.75 -10.17
C GLU A 93 0.90 -6.97 -11.00
N GLY A 94 1.87 -7.60 -11.64
CA GLY A 94 1.65 -8.76 -12.52
C GLY A 94 1.76 -10.12 -11.84
N ARG A 95 2.12 -10.16 -10.54
CA ARG A 95 2.37 -11.41 -9.80
C ARG A 95 1.12 -11.97 -9.12
N ILE A 96 0.14 -11.11 -8.88
CA ILE A 96 -1.16 -11.49 -8.30
C ILE A 96 -2.30 -10.90 -9.12
N GLU A 97 -3.44 -11.57 -9.10
CA GLU A 97 -4.69 -11.02 -9.62
C GLU A 97 -5.45 -10.34 -8.47
N LEU A 98 -5.82 -9.07 -8.69
CA LEU A 98 -6.63 -8.33 -7.73
C LEU A 98 -8.09 -8.72 -7.84
N ASP A 99 -8.78 -8.77 -6.70
CA ASP A 99 -10.22 -8.99 -6.67
C ASP A 99 -10.97 -7.82 -7.32
N PRO A 100 -12.16 -8.05 -7.87
CA PRO A 100 -13.03 -6.98 -8.30
C PRO A 100 -13.32 -6.03 -7.14
N PRO A 101 -13.41 -4.70 -7.40
CA PRO A 101 -13.74 -3.73 -6.36
C PRO A 101 -15.14 -3.97 -5.79
N MET A 102 -15.29 -3.82 -4.48
CA MET A 102 -16.57 -3.95 -3.78
C MET A 102 -17.10 -2.58 -3.35
N GLU A 103 -18.43 -2.38 -3.39
CA GLU A 103 -19.05 -1.09 -3.05
C GLU A 103 -18.72 -0.63 -1.63
N SER A 104 -18.53 -1.56 -0.69
CA SER A 104 -18.10 -1.29 0.69
C SER A 104 -16.66 -0.80 0.81
N GLU A 105 -15.86 -0.97 -0.23
CA GLU A 105 -14.42 -0.69 -0.21
C GLU A 105 -14.12 0.61 -0.98
N ARG A 106 -14.60 1.75 -0.42
CA ARG A 106 -14.32 3.08 -0.95
C ARG A 106 -13.76 4.01 0.12
N ILE A 107 -12.79 4.83 -0.28
CA ILE A 107 -12.26 5.94 0.51
C ILE A 107 -12.37 7.20 -0.32
N CYS A 108 -13.06 8.23 0.19
CA CYS A 108 -13.29 9.48 -0.52
C CYS A 108 -13.86 9.29 -1.94
N GLY A 109 -14.74 8.30 -2.13
CA GLY A 109 -15.33 7.97 -3.42
C GLY A 109 -14.44 7.14 -4.36
N ILE A 110 -13.20 6.86 -3.99
CA ILE A 110 -12.25 6.06 -4.77
C ILE A 110 -12.29 4.60 -4.33
N TRP A 111 -12.33 3.69 -5.29
CA TRP A 111 -12.30 2.26 -5.05
C TRP A 111 -10.95 1.79 -4.50
N THR A 112 -10.99 1.00 -3.44
CA THR A 112 -9.79 0.47 -2.78
C THR A 112 -9.62 -1.03 -3.03
N LEU A 113 -8.43 -1.53 -2.68
CA LEU A 113 -8.16 -2.96 -2.65
C LEU A 113 -9.11 -3.69 -1.70
N SER A 114 -9.46 -4.94 -2.03
CA SER A 114 -10.14 -5.85 -1.11
C SER A 114 -9.31 -6.08 0.16
N PRO A 115 -9.90 -6.53 1.28
CA PRO A 115 -9.14 -6.90 2.47
C PRO A 115 -8.04 -7.94 2.17
N ALA A 116 -8.35 -8.94 1.34
CA ALA A 116 -7.38 -9.95 0.91
C ALA A 116 -6.22 -9.34 0.10
N ASP A 117 -6.52 -8.44 -0.85
CA ASP A 117 -5.48 -7.79 -1.65
C ASP A 117 -4.61 -6.84 -0.84
N ARG A 118 -5.19 -6.15 0.15
CA ARG A 118 -4.44 -5.32 1.11
C ARG A 118 -3.41 -6.17 1.87
N VAL A 119 -3.81 -7.32 2.38
CA VAL A 119 -2.91 -8.26 3.07
C VAL A 119 -1.86 -8.79 2.11
N ALA A 120 -2.24 -9.27 0.92
CA ALA A 120 -1.31 -9.82 -0.06
C ALA A 120 -0.23 -8.80 -0.45
N THR A 121 -0.62 -7.60 -0.85
CA THR A 121 0.31 -6.56 -1.29
C THR A 121 1.23 -6.10 -0.17
N LYS A 122 0.77 -6.05 1.08
CA LYS A 122 1.60 -5.72 2.24
C LYS A 122 2.57 -6.82 2.63
N LEU A 123 2.18 -8.08 2.55
CA LEU A 123 3.09 -9.21 2.76
C LEU A 123 4.20 -9.26 1.71
N MET A 124 3.85 -9.04 0.43
CA MET A 124 4.83 -8.97 -0.65
C MET A 124 5.79 -7.79 -0.46
N ALA A 125 5.28 -6.60 -0.14
CA ALA A 125 6.11 -5.44 0.15
C ALA A 125 7.02 -5.66 1.37
N ASN A 126 6.51 -6.31 2.43
CA ASN A 126 7.33 -6.70 3.57
C ASN A 126 8.43 -7.69 3.15
N ALA A 127 8.11 -8.69 2.32
CA ALA A 127 9.10 -9.66 1.85
C ALA A 127 10.24 -8.99 1.07
N ASP A 128 9.91 -8.00 0.24
CA ASP A 128 10.89 -7.27 -0.58
C ASP A 128 11.84 -6.38 0.27
N ARG A 129 11.36 -5.82 1.39
CA ARG A 129 12.08 -4.73 2.08
C ARG A 129 12.08 -4.77 3.62
N TRP A 130 11.76 -5.90 4.25
CA TRP A 130 11.76 -6.03 5.72
C TRP A 130 13.11 -5.70 6.36
N ALA A 131 14.21 -5.94 5.66
CA ALA A 131 15.57 -5.71 6.13
C ALA A 131 16.05 -4.27 5.95
N ASP A 132 15.32 -3.46 5.17
CA ASP A 132 15.66 -2.06 4.96
C ASP A 132 15.19 -1.19 6.13
N ASP A 133 16.15 -0.70 6.91
CA ASP A 133 15.88 0.15 8.06
C ASP A 133 15.21 1.49 7.69
N ALA A 134 15.38 1.98 6.47
CA ALA A 134 14.76 3.22 6.00
C ALA A 134 13.23 3.10 5.85
N VAL A 135 12.73 1.89 5.65
CA VAL A 135 11.29 1.60 5.55
C VAL A 135 10.57 1.67 6.90
N MET A 136 11.31 1.69 8.01
CA MET A 136 10.77 1.79 9.38
C MET A 136 9.75 0.68 9.71
N SER A 137 9.89 -0.51 9.11
CA SER A 137 9.02 -1.66 9.31
C SER A 137 7.53 -1.38 9.05
N ARG A 138 7.22 -0.33 8.26
CA ARG A 138 5.86 0.16 8.05
C ARG A 138 4.89 -0.90 7.52
N ASP A 139 5.36 -1.83 6.68
CA ASP A 139 4.48 -2.84 6.09
C ASP A 139 3.99 -3.84 7.15
N LEU A 140 4.84 -4.25 8.07
CA LEU A 140 4.44 -5.10 9.20
C LEU A 140 3.55 -4.35 10.19
N ILE A 141 3.82 -3.06 10.43
CA ILE A 141 2.99 -2.20 11.28
C ILE A 141 1.60 -2.02 10.65
N ASP A 142 1.51 -1.76 9.35
CA ASP A 142 0.25 -1.65 8.62
C ASP A 142 -0.59 -2.94 8.77
N LEU A 143 0.04 -4.13 8.61
CA LEU A 143 -0.62 -5.41 8.82
C LEU A 143 -1.14 -5.57 10.26
N ALA A 144 -0.34 -5.18 11.27
CA ALA A 144 -0.73 -5.27 12.67
C ALA A 144 -1.86 -4.31 13.04
N MET A 145 -1.92 -3.15 12.40
CA MET A 145 -2.97 -2.15 12.66
C MET A 145 -4.27 -2.46 11.93
N SER A 146 -4.20 -3.09 10.74
CA SER A 146 -5.37 -3.47 9.96
C SER A 146 -6.02 -4.79 10.41
N SER A 147 -5.35 -5.61 11.24
CA SER A 147 -5.89 -6.84 11.79
C SER A 147 -6.42 -6.63 13.22
N ALA A 148 -7.74 -6.70 13.41
CA ALA A 148 -8.37 -6.45 14.69
C ALA A 148 -8.06 -7.53 15.75
N ASP A 149 -8.05 -8.79 15.33
CA ASP A 149 -7.83 -9.97 16.19
C ASP A 149 -6.39 -10.53 16.11
N GLY A 150 -5.57 -9.96 15.21
CA GLY A 150 -4.20 -10.41 14.97
C GLY A 150 -4.10 -11.53 13.91
N GLN A 151 -5.21 -11.98 13.32
CA GLN A 151 -5.19 -12.95 12.24
C GLN A 151 -5.21 -12.24 10.88
N LEU A 152 -4.30 -12.60 9.99
CA LEU A 152 -4.29 -12.08 8.63
C LEU A 152 -5.29 -12.85 7.77
N ASP A 153 -5.86 -12.15 6.80
CA ASP A 153 -6.79 -12.76 5.84
C ASP A 153 -6.13 -13.93 5.09
N ALA A 154 -6.73 -15.13 5.20
CA ALA A 154 -6.16 -16.35 4.64
C ALA A 154 -6.07 -16.33 3.12
N GLN A 155 -7.00 -15.66 2.42
CA GLN A 155 -6.94 -15.52 0.96
C GLN A 155 -5.82 -14.58 0.56
N GLY A 156 -5.64 -13.50 1.31
CA GLY A 156 -4.53 -12.56 1.10
C GLY A 156 -3.18 -13.22 1.31
N VAL A 157 -3.02 -14.01 2.36
CA VAL A 157 -1.79 -14.80 2.60
C VAL A 157 -1.55 -15.78 1.46
N ALA A 158 -2.57 -16.55 1.07
CA ALA A 158 -2.45 -17.50 -0.03
C ALA A 158 -2.11 -16.82 -1.39
N LYS A 159 -2.62 -15.61 -1.66
CA LYS A 159 -2.23 -14.82 -2.85
C LYS A 159 -0.74 -14.46 -2.78
N ALA A 160 -0.26 -13.96 -1.65
CA ALA A 160 1.15 -13.60 -1.46
C ALA A 160 2.08 -14.82 -1.59
N GLU A 161 1.71 -15.95 -0.99
CA GLU A 161 2.49 -17.18 -1.06
C GLU A 161 2.53 -17.78 -2.48
N ARG A 162 1.46 -17.68 -3.25
CA ARG A 162 1.51 -18.08 -4.67
C ARG A 162 2.52 -17.27 -5.48
N ALA A 163 2.68 -15.98 -5.15
CA ALA A 163 3.62 -15.10 -5.85
C ALA A 163 5.07 -15.27 -5.40
N TYR A 164 5.30 -15.49 -4.09
CA TYR A 164 6.64 -15.43 -3.48
C TYR A 164 7.08 -16.71 -2.77
N GLY A 165 6.18 -17.68 -2.67
CA GLY A 165 6.47 -18.95 -1.99
C GLY A 165 6.78 -18.74 -0.50
N ARG A 166 7.68 -19.57 0.01
CA ARG A 166 8.08 -19.59 1.43
C ARG A 166 8.69 -18.29 1.93
N SER A 167 9.18 -17.42 1.03
CA SER A 167 9.79 -16.16 1.43
C SER A 167 8.81 -15.22 2.16
N ILE A 168 7.50 -15.38 1.97
CA ILE A 168 6.48 -14.63 2.72
C ILE A 168 6.57 -14.94 4.21
N ALA A 169 6.50 -16.21 4.60
CA ALA A 169 6.54 -16.63 6.00
C ALA A 169 7.91 -16.31 6.63
N ASP A 170 9.00 -16.57 5.91
CA ASP A 170 10.35 -16.31 6.39
C ASP A 170 10.60 -14.81 6.64
N ALA A 171 10.18 -13.94 5.70
CA ALA A 171 10.33 -12.49 5.83
C ALA A 171 9.43 -11.93 6.93
N PHE A 172 8.19 -12.44 7.04
CA PHE A 172 7.25 -12.06 8.09
C PHE A 172 7.83 -12.36 9.49
N ALA A 173 8.33 -13.57 9.71
CA ALA A 173 8.96 -13.98 10.98
C ALA A 173 10.17 -13.11 11.32
N LYS A 174 11.08 -12.89 10.35
CA LYS A 174 12.26 -12.04 10.52
C LYS A 174 11.91 -10.58 10.81
N ALA A 175 10.93 -10.02 10.10
CA ALA A 175 10.45 -8.66 10.34
C ALA A 175 9.88 -8.51 11.76
N LYS A 176 9.04 -9.45 12.20
CA LYS A 176 8.44 -9.48 13.53
C LYS A 176 9.49 -9.55 14.63
N THR A 177 10.41 -10.51 14.53
CA THR A 177 11.55 -10.64 15.45
C THR A 177 12.40 -9.37 15.47
N GLY A 178 12.80 -8.86 14.31
CA GLY A 178 13.61 -7.66 14.21
C GLY A 178 12.96 -6.41 14.80
N LEU A 179 11.64 -6.29 14.69
CA LEU A 179 10.91 -5.14 15.24
C LEU A 179 10.73 -5.25 16.76
N LEU A 180 10.49 -6.45 17.30
CA LEU A 180 10.22 -6.68 18.72
C LEU A 180 11.48 -6.81 19.58
N GLU A 181 12.54 -7.41 19.05
CA GLU A 181 13.73 -7.79 19.85
C GLU A 181 14.88 -6.78 19.75
N ARG A 182 14.97 -5.99 18.67
CA ARG A 182 16.03 -4.96 18.61
C ARG A 182 15.71 -3.81 19.56
N PRO A 183 16.62 -3.48 20.52
CA PRO A 183 16.39 -2.43 21.51
C PRO A 183 16.01 -1.09 20.85
N GLY A 184 14.91 -0.50 21.28
CA GLY A 184 14.42 0.81 20.82
C GLY A 184 13.94 0.86 19.36
N ARG A 185 13.94 -0.25 18.63
CA ARG A 185 13.52 -0.29 17.21
C ARG A 185 12.06 0.11 17.07
N LEU A 186 11.16 -0.49 17.85
CA LEU A 186 9.72 -0.20 17.81
C LEU A 186 9.45 1.29 18.04
N LYS A 187 10.03 1.85 19.11
CA LYS A 187 9.87 3.27 19.44
C LYS A 187 10.36 4.20 18.31
N ARG A 188 11.52 3.87 17.71
CA ARG A 188 12.07 4.65 16.58
C ARG A 188 11.15 4.59 15.35
N CYS A 189 10.60 3.41 15.04
CA CYS A 189 9.63 3.27 13.95
C CYS A 189 8.36 4.08 14.20
N MET A 190 7.80 4.03 15.40
CA MET A 190 6.62 4.81 15.78
C MET A 190 6.86 6.31 15.64
N GLN A 191 8.02 6.80 16.11
CA GLN A 191 8.37 8.22 15.99
C GLN A 191 8.51 8.65 14.54
N ALA A 192 9.20 7.86 13.71
CA ALA A 192 9.38 8.15 12.29
C ALA A 192 8.06 8.13 11.50
N LEU A 193 7.11 7.29 11.90
CA LEU A 193 5.77 7.18 11.32
C LEU A 193 4.75 8.12 11.98
N LYS A 194 5.16 8.94 12.94
CA LYS A 194 4.30 9.86 13.70
C LYS A 194 3.06 9.18 14.30
N MET A 195 3.26 8.04 14.94
CA MET A 195 2.19 7.28 15.58
C MET A 195 1.94 7.80 17.01
N GLU A 196 0.68 8.01 17.36
CA GLU A 196 0.29 8.58 18.67
C GLU A 196 -0.15 7.51 19.69
N LEU A 197 -0.38 6.25 19.26
CA LEU A 197 -0.77 5.18 20.20
C LEU A 197 0.39 4.78 21.15
N PRO A 198 0.09 4.22 22.35
CA PRO A 198 1.12 3.75 23.27
C PRO A 198 1.96 2.61 22.67
N GLU A 199 3.29 2.64 22.87
CA GLU A 199 4.21 1.60 22.38
C GLU A 199 3.77 0.19 22.83
N LYS A 200 3.30 0.06 24.08
CA LYS A 200 2.79 -1.22 24.60
C LYS A 200 1.63 -1.77 23.76
N SER A 201 0.73 -0.90 23.31
CA SER A 201 -0.43 -1.30 22.50
C SER A 201 0.00 -1.80 21.12
N LEU A 202 0.92 -1.11 20.46
CA LEU A 202 1.45 -1.56 19.18
C LEU A 202 2.23 -2.87 19.33
N ARG A 203 3.07 -2.99 20.37
CA ARG A 203 3.79 -4.22 20.70
C ARG A 203 2.84 -5.41 20.82
N GLN A 204 1.77 -5.28 21.59
CA GLN A 204 0.78 -6.35 21.76
C GLN A 204 0.08 -6.73 20.44
N ARG A 205 -0.24 -5.76 19.57
CA ARG A 205 -0.79 -6.04 18.24
C ARG A 205 0.19 -6.84 17.38
N ILE A 206 1.48 -6.44 17.36
CA ILE A 206 2.51 -7.16 16.60
C ILE A 206 2.75 -8.56 17.17
N GLU A 207 2.76 -8.73 18.49
CA GLU A 207 2.92 -10.04 19.15
C GLU A 207 1.80 -11.01 18.78
N ARG A 208 0.56 -10.52 18.68
CA ARG A 208 -0.61 -11.33 18.28
C ARG A 208 -0.66 -11.61 16.79
N LEU A 209 -0.03 -10.77 15.96
CA LEU A 209 -0.11 -10.88 14.51
C LEU A 209 0.44 -12.24 14.05
N ALA A 210 -0.38 -13.00 13.32
CA ALA A 210 -0.05 -14.34 12.84
C ALA A 210 -0.51 -14.55 11.40
N LEU A 211 0.21 -15.40 10.68
CA LEU A 211 -0.27 -16.05 9.47
C LEU A 211 -1.24 -17.17 9.87
N PRO A 212 -2.30 -17.44 9.08
CA PRO A 212 -3.27 -18.52 9.32
C PRO A 212 -2.64 -19.90 9.28
#